data_e659d779c6f71611d115d3cb106c1fda
#
_entry.id   e659d779c6f71611d115d3cb106c1fda
#
_cell.length_a   1.000
_cell.length_b   1.000
_cell.length_c   1.000
_cell.angle_alpha   90.00
_cell.angle_beta   90.00
_cell.angle_gamma   90.00
#
_symmetry.space_group_name_H-M   'P 1'
#
loop_
_entity.id
_entity.type
_entity.pdbx_description
1 polymer ?
#
loop_
_entity_poly.entity_id
_entity_poly.type
_entity_poly.pdbx_seq_one_letter_code
_entity_poly.pdbx_strand_id
1 'polypeptide(L)'
;AIYYLVDCICDDSSDYNLQENRLSKKICEHQMQRCEFESNAGGDRLAKNVAEKVKAMEGRCSITTKPTETNKETRIIVNSNWVKEHILFKDKSLYVRNSDYGRFMNGLLTYSVAGKNPHDDVPDAMANFALFATRPERKAARIMKNFL
;
A
#
# COMPACT_ATOMS: atom_id res chain seq x y z
N ALA A 1 17.96 -1.55 -0.43
CA ALA A 1 17.25 -0.77 -1.46
C ALA A 1 16.55 0.43 -0.82
N ILE A 2 16.41 1.49 -1.57
CA ILE A 2 15.67 2.70 -1.17
C ILE A 2 14.42 2.79 -2.04
N TYR A 3 13.29 3.12 -1.42
CA TYR A 3 12.00 3.26 -2.07
C TYR A 3 11.50 4.70 -1.96
N TYR A 4 10.80 5.17 -2.97
CA TYR A 4 10.22 6.50 -2.98
C TYR A 4 8.71 6.41 -2.91
N LEU A 5 8.09 7.09 -1.94
CA LEU A 5 6.64 7.26 -1.92
C LEU A 5 6.27 8.37 -2.92
N VAL A 6 5.80 7.99 -4.09
CA VAL A 6 5.51 8.94 -5.18
C VAL A 6 4.07 9.41 -5.18
N ASP A 7 3.14 8.60 -4.69
CA ASP A 7 1.71 8.91 -4.69
C ASP A 7 0.98 8.11 -3.62
N CYS A 8 -0.19 8.55 -3.22
CA CYS A 8 -1.05 7.84 -2.29
C CYS A 8 -2.49 8.31 -2.41
N ILE A 9 -3.40 7.52 -1.88
CA ILE A 9 -4.80 7.89 -1.65
C ILE A 9 -5.02 7.91 -0.14
N CYS A 10 -5.47 9.03 0.37
CA CYS A 10 -5.80 9.20 1.78
C CYS A 10 -7.10 10.00 1.90
N ASP A 11 -8.21 9.29 2.04
CA ASP A 11 -9.56 9.81 1.90
C ASP A 11 -10.51 8.96 2.76
N ASP A 12 -11.47 9.61 3.41
CA ASP A 12 -12.46 8.99 4.28
C ASP A 12 -13.73 8.56 3.54
N SER A 13 -13.73 8.56 2.20
CA SER A 13 -14.89 8.18 1.42
C SER A 13 -15.28 6.72 1.66
N SER A 14 -16.56 6.49 1.94
CA SER A 14 -17.18 5.16 2.00
C SER A 14 -17.72 4.69 0.65
N ASP A 15 -17.56 5.46 -0.41
CA ASP A 15 -17.97 5.08 -1.77
C ASP A 15 -16.98 4.09 -2.36
N TYR A 16 -17.34 2.81 -2.32
CA TYR A 16 -16.50 1.73 -2.84
C TYR A 16 -16.21 1.84 -4.34
N ASN A 17 -17.19 2.28 -5.12
CA ASN A 17 -16.99 2.45 -6.56
C ASN A 17 -15.99 3.56 -6.87
N LEU A 18 -16.05 4.66 -6.14
CA LEU A 18 -15.08 5.74 -6.26
C LEU A 18 -13.67 5.27 -5.86
N GLN A 19 -13.54 4.53 -4.77
CA GLN A 19 -12.26 3.98 -4.34
C GLN A 19 -11.66 3.04 -5.38
N GLU A 20 -12.46 2.13 -5.92
CA GLU A 20 -12.03 1.20 -6.96
C GLU A 20 -11.57 1.93 -8.22
N ASN A 21 -12.29 2.96 -8.65
CA ASN A 21 -11.94 3.77 -9.82
C ASN A 21 -10.63 4.54 -9.60
N ARG A 22 -10.45 5.15 -8.44
CA ARG A 22 -9.24 5.90 -8.10
C ARG A 22 -8.01 4.99 -8.04
N LEU A 23 -8.13 3.84 -7.40
CA LEU A 23 -7.06 2.84 -7.32
C LEU A 23 -6.68 2.31 -8.70
N SER A 24 -7.66 1.91 -9.49
CA SER A 24 -7.44 1.38 -10.84
C SER A 24 -6.75 2.38 -11.75
N LYS A 25 -7.18 3.64 -11.69
CA LYS A 25 -6.60 4.74 -12.44
C LYS A 25 -5.13 4.97 -12.05
N LYS A 26 -4.82 5.04 -10.76
CA LYS A 26 -3.44 5.23 -10.29
C LYS A 26 -2.54 4.04 -10.65
N ILE A 27 -3.03 2.84 -10.54
CA ILE A 27 -2.29 1.63 -10.94
C ILE A 27 -1.89 1.70 -12.41
N CYS A 28 -2.82 2.10 -13.28
CA CYS A 28 -2.55 2.23 -14.71
C CYS A 28 -1.67 3.44 -15.04
N GLU A 29 -1.92 4.61 -14.44
CA GLU A 29 -1.13 5.82 -14.64
C GLU A 29 0.35 5.64 -14.28
N HIS A 30 0.61 4.99 -13.16
CA HIS A 30 1.97 4.73 -12.69
C HIS A 30 2.57 3.45 -13.26
N GLN A 31 1.84 2.73 -14.11
CA GLN A 31 2.28 1.45 -14.69
C GLN A 31 2.81 0.50 -13.62
N MET A 32 2.06 0.37 -12.53
CA MET A 32 2.46 -0.48 -11.41
C MET A 32 2.58 -1.93 -11.86
N GLN A 33 3.66 -2.57 -11.44
CA GLN A 33 3.91 -3.98 -11.74
C GLN A 33 3.29 -4.92 -10.72
N ARG A 34 3.22 -4.49 -9.46
CA ARG A 34 2.72 -5.29 -8.34
C ARG A 34 1.87 -4.43 -7.41
N CYS A 35 0.77 -4.99 -6.96
CA CYS A 35 -0.11 -4.38 -5.98
C CYS A 35 -0.63 -5.46 -5.04
N GLU A 36 -0.57 -5.23 -3.75
CA GLU A 36 -1.09 -6.14 -2.74
C GLU A 36 -2.13 -5.44 -1.89
N PHE A 37 -3.26 -6.09 -1.71
CA PHE A 37 -4.33 -5.65 -0.83
C PHE A 37 -4.38 -6.52 0.42
N GLU A 38 -4.69 -5.91 1.55
CA GLU A 38 -5.07 -6.64 2.75
C GLU A 38 -6.41 -7.35 2.50
N SER A 39 -6.48 -8.66 2.71
CA SER A 39 -7.69 -9.44 2.40
C SER A 39 -8.80 -9.30 3.44
N ASN A 40 -8.48 -8.82 4.64
CA ASN A 40 -9.44 -8.66 5.73
C ASN A 40 -10.46 -7.54 5.42
N ALA A 41 -11.62 -7.59 6.08
CA ALA A 41 -12.64 -6.53 6.02
C ALA A 41 -13.06 -6.10 4.60
N GLY A 42 -13.26 -7.05 3.70
CA GLY A 42 -13.70 -6.79 2.32
C GLY A 42 -12.58 -6.50 1.33
N GLY A 43 -11.31 -6.62 1.75
CA GLY A 43 -10.17 -6.39 0.88
C GLY A 43 -10.07 -7.33 -0.31
N ASP A 44 -10.55 -8.56 -0.19
CA ASP A 44 -10.62 -9.51 -1.31
C ASP A 44 -11.56 -9.03 -2.42
N ARG A 45 -12.71 -8.48 -2.05
CA ARG A 45 -13.66 -7.91 -2.99
C ARG A 45 -13.09 -6.69 -3.69
N LEU A 46 -12.47 -5.79 -2.92
CA LEU A 46 -11.82 -4.60 -3.46
C LEU A 46 -10.74 -4.99 -4.47
N ALA A 47 -9.87 -5.91 -4.12
CA ALA A 47 -8.81 -6.40 -4.99
C ALA A 47 -9.35 -7.00 -6.29
N LYS A 48 -10.40 -7.82 -6.21
CA LYS A 48 -11.05 -8.42 -7.38
C LYS A 48 -11.63 -7.35 -8.31
N ASN A 49 -12.35 -6.39 -7.77
CA ASN A 49 -12.98 -5.33 -8.54
C ASN A 49 -11.95 -4.41 -9.19
N VAL A 50 -10.88 -4.07 -8.45
CA VAL A 50 -9.77 -3.29 -9.00
C VAL A 50 -9.05 -4.06 -10.12
N ALA A 51 -8.79 -5.35 -9.94
CA ALA A 51 -8.16 -6.19 -10.95
C ALA A 51 -8.98 -6.23 -12.26
N GLU A 52 -10.30 -6.35 -12.17
CA GLU A 52 -11.18 -6.30 -13.34
C GLU A 52 -11.14 -4.95 -14.05
N LYS A 53 -11.13 -3.85 -13.32
CA LYS A 53 -11.03 -2.50 -13.87
C LYS A 53 -9.67 -2.23 -14.52
N VAL A 54 -8.59 -2.66 -13.89
CA VAL A 54 -7.24 -2.54 -14.45
C VAL A 54 -7.11 -3.33 -15.75
N LYS A 55 -7.66 -4.54 -15.78
CA LYS A 55 -7.70 -5.36 -17.01
C LYS A 55 -8.50 -4.68 -18.12
N ALA A 56 -9.64 -4.08 -17.80
CA ALA A 56 -10.46 -3.32 -18.77
C ALA A 56 -9.72 -2.09 -19.33
N MET A 57 -8.80 -1.50 -18.56
CA MET A 57 -7.93 -0.40 -18.99
C MET A 57 -6.63 -0.89 -19.67
N GLU A 58 -6.51 -2.20 -19.93
CA GLU A 58 -5.32 -2.81 -20.53
C GLU A 58 -4.05 -2.70 -19.64
N GLY A 59 -4.21 -2.53 -18.34
CA GLY A 59 -3.11 -2.54 -17.38
C GLY A 59 -2.54 -3.94 -17.14
N ARG A 60 -1.28 -4.01 -16.71
CA ARG A 60 -0.55 -5.28 -16.52
C ARG A 60 -0.03 -5.45 -15.09
N CYS A 61 -0.75 -4.98 -14.11
CA CYS A 61 -0.36 -5.13 -12.72
C CYS A 61 -0.69 -6.52 -12.18
N SER A 62 0.26 -7.12 -11.46
CA SER A 62 -0.01 -8.33 -10.66
C SER A 62 -0.69 -7.91 -9.37
N ILE A 63 -1.96 -8.22 -9.22
CA ILE A 63 -2.77 -7.85 -8.04
C ILE A 63 -2.99 -9.10 -7.19
N THR A 64 -2.57 -9.03 -5.95
CA THR A 64 -2.65 -10.12 -4.98
C THR A 64 -3.28 -9.64 -3.68
N THR A 65 -3.71 -10.60 -2.85
CA THR A 65 -4.24 -10.32 -1.51
C THR A 65 -3.43 -11.08 -0.46
N LYS A 66 -3.39 -10.53 0.74
CA LYS A 66 -2.77 -11.19 1.88
C LYS A 66 -3.50 -10.83 3.18
N PRO A 67 -3.81 -11.81 4.04
CA PRO A 67 -4.34 -11.52 5.36
C PRO A 67 -3.27 -10.91 6.26
N THR A 68 -3.67 -10.05 7.17
CA THR A 68 -2.82 -9.55 8.26
C THR A 68 -3.00 -10.45 9.48
N GLU A 69 -1.89 -10.91 10.05
CA GLU A 69 -1.89 -11.90 11.13
C GLU A 69 -1.53 -11.28 12.49
N THR A 70 -0.84 -10.12 12.47
CA THR A 70 -0.38 -9.46 13.69
C THR A 70 -1.27 -8.29 14.06
N ASN A 71 -1.23 -7.94 15.35
CA ASN A 71 -1.84 -6.72 15.88
C ASN A 71 -1.28 -5.48 15.16
N LYS A 72 -2.15 -4.55 14.80
CA LYS A 72 -1.80 -3.32 14.05
C LYS A 72 -0.71 -2.51 14.75
N GLU A 73 -0.85 -2.26 16.03
CA GLU A 73 0.14 -1.48 16.81
C GLU A 73 1.51 -2.15 16.82
N THR A 74 1.56 -3.45 17.06
CA THR A 74 2.80 -4.23 17.01
C THR A 74 3.43 -4.17 15.62
N ARG A 75 2.63 -4.32 14.59
CA ARG A 75 3.10 -4.26 13.20
C ARG A 75 3.73 -2.90 12.87
N ILE A 76 3.11 -1.81 13.28
CA ILE A 76 3.63 -0.45 13.09
C ILE A 76 4.97 -0.28 13.81
N ILE A 77 5.04 -0.64 15.08
CA ILE A 77 6.24 -0.47 15.91
C ILE A 77 7.42 -1.28 15.35
N VAL A 78 7.19 -2.54 15.06
CA VAL A 78 8.25 -3.46 14.58
C VAL A 78 8.84 -2.99 13.25
N ASN A 79 8.03 -2.42 12.36
CA ASN A 79 8.48 -2.03 11.04
C ASN A 79 8.90 -0.56 10.93
N SER A 80 8.76 0.23 11.98
CA SER A 80 9.00 1.68 11.93
C SER A 80 10.44 2.05 11.54
N ASN A 81 11.43 1.33 12.06
CA ASN A 81 12.83 1.60 11.74
C ASN A 81 13.14 1.31 10.27
N TRP A 82 12.63 0.20 9.75
CA TRP A 82 12.81 -0.13 8.34
C TRP A 82 12.23 0.97 7.44
N VAL A 83 11.03 1.46 7.77
CA VAL A 83 10.39 2.56 7.01
C VAL A 83 11.26 3.81 7.02
N LYS A 84 11.79 4.20 8.18
CA LYS A 84 12.67 5.37 8.30
C LYS A 84 13.96 5.24 7.48
N GLU A 85 14.51 4.03 7.42
CA GLU A 85 15.79 3.78 6.76
C GLU A 85 15.67 3.57 5.25
N HIS A 86 14.51 3.13 4.75
CA HIS A 86 14.36 2.67 3.38
C HIS A 86 13.37 3.46 2.53
N ILE A 87 12.55 4.32 3.13
CA ILE A 87 11.55 5.08 2.38
C ILE A 87 11.86 6.57 2.39
N LEU A 88 11.89 7.16 1.21
CA LEU A 88 11.98 8.60 1.01
C LEU A 88 10.62 9.17 0.64
N PHE A 89 10.29 10.28 1.27
CA PHE A 89 9.05 11.02 1.05
C PHE A 89 9.33 12.33 0.32
N LYS A 90 8.32 12.88 -0.33
CA LYS A 90 8.42 14.20 -0.94
C LYS A 90 8.66 15.26 0.13
N ASP A 91 9.50 16.26 -0.19
CA ASP A 91 9.66 17.44 0.63
C ASP A 91 8.32 18.22 0.74
N LYS A 92 8.12 18.91 1.86
CA LYS A 92 6.90 19.71 2.10
C LYS A 92 6.58 20.70 0.99
N SER A 93 7.59 21.21 0.30
CA SER A 93 7.41 22.13 -0.82
C SER A 93 6.78 21.50 -2.06
N LEU A 94 6.74 20.16 -2.13
CA LEU A 94 6.29 19.41 -3.29
C LEU A 94 4.86 18.87 -3.18
N TYR A 95 4.17 19.13 -2.08
CA TYR A 95 2.77 18.71 -1.92
C TYR A 95 1.94 19.73 -1.15
N VAL A 96 0.63 19.71 -1.41
CA VAL A 96 -0.34 20.57 -0.71
C VAL A 96 -0.79 19.90 0.58
N ARG A 97 -0.91 20.66 1.66
CA ARG A 97 -1.27 20.16 3.00
C ARG A 97 -2.59 19.37 3.02
N ASN A 98 -3.61 19.83 2.31
CA ASN A 98 -4.93 19.21 2.26
C ASN A 98 -5.14 18.24 1.09
N SER A 99 -4.07 17.88 0.39
CA SER A 99 -4.09 16.82 -0.63
C SER A 99 -4.06 15.44 0.01
N ASP A 100 -4.29 14.40 -0.77
CA ASP A 100 -4.11 13.01 -0.30
C ASP A 100 -2.71 12.80 0.27
N TYR A 101 -1.68 13.26 -0.42
CA TYR A 101 -0.30 13.16 0.05
C TYR A 101 -0.07 13.92 1.36
N GLY A 102 -0.59 15.14 1.47
CA GLY A 102 -0.49 15.95 2.69
C GLY A 102 -1.20 15.32 3.88
N ARG A 103 -2.39 14.78 3.69
CA ARG A 103 -3.12 14.07 4.75
C ARG A 103 -2.40 12.79 5.17
N PHE A 104 -1.84 12.06 4.21
CA PHE A 104 -1.02 10.88 4.47
C PHE A 104 0.19 11.25 5.34
N MET A 105 0.95 12.25 4.96
CA MET A 105 2.13 12.69 5.73
C MET A 105 1.75 13.18 7.12
N ASN A 106 0.64 13.89 7.28
CA ASN A 106 0.15 14.30 8.59
C ASN A 106 -0.17 13.09 9.48
N GLY A 107 -0.85 12.09 8.94
CA GLY A 107 -1.16 10.84 9.65
C GLY A 107 0.10 10.08 10.07
N LEU A 108 1.12 10.07 9.24
CA LEU A 108 2.38 9.41 9.53
C LEU A 108 3.19 10.15 10.62
N LEU A 109 3.28 11.47 10.54
CA LEU A 109 4.08 12.30 11.45
C LEU A 109 3.44 12.49 12.83
N THR A 110 2.12 12.37 12.94
CA THR A 110 1.39 12.55 14.19
C THR A 110 1.16 11.26 14.98
N TYR A 111 1.57 10.12 14.45
CA TYR A 111 1.45 8.85 15.16
C TYR A 111 2.32 8.82 16.43
N SER A 112 1.72 8.39 17.53
CA SER A 112 2.38 8.25 18.84
C SER A 112 2.19 6.85 19.39
N VAL A 113 3.28 6.21 19.80
CA VAL A 113 3.29 4.83 20.31
C VAL A 113 2.42 4.64 21.55
N ALA A 114 2.38 5.62 22.44
CA ALA A 114 1.63 5.55 23.71
C ALA A 114 0.32 6.34 23.68
N GLY A 115 -0.04 6.92 22.52
CA GLY A 115 -1.18 7.80 22.37
C GLY A 115 -2.41 7.15 21.76
N LYS A 116 -3.50 7.89 21.76
CA LYS A 116 -4.67 7.57 20.95
C LYS A 116 -4.40 8.05 19.53
N ASN A 117 -4.46 7.13 18.58
CA ASN A 117 -4.19 7.42 17.17
C ASN A 117 -5.45 7.16 16.34
N PRO A 118 -6.34 8.17 16.18
CA PRO A 118 -7.59 7.98 15.45
C PRO A 118 -7.39 7.65 13.96
N HIS A 119 -6.22 7.95 13.41
CA HIS A 119 -5.88 7.72 12.00
C HIS A 119 -4.60 6.89 11.86
N ASP A 120 -4.57 5.73 12.48
CA ASP A 120 -3.42 4.82 12.45
C ASP A 120 -3.32 3.97 11.17
N ASP A 121 -4.24 4.13 10.23
CA ASP A 121 -4.22 3.43 8.94
C ASP A 121 -3.01 3.81 8.08
N VAL A 122 -2.53 5.03 8.19
CA VAL A 122 -1.37 5.51 7.43
C VAL A 122 -0.07 4.83 7.86
N PRO A 123 0.33 4.86 9.14
CA PRO A 123 1.52 4.13 9.57
C PRO A 123 1.36 2.62 9.38
N ASP A 124 0.15 2.08 9.46
CA ASP A 124 -0.12 0.68 9.16
C ASP A 124 0.11 0.34 7.68
N ALA A 125 -0.30 1.21 6.77
CA ALA A 125 -0.02 1.05 5.34
C ALA A 125 1.50 1.00 5.06
N MET A 126 2.28 1.84 5.74
CA MET A 126 3.74 1.82 5.63
C MET A 126 4.34 0.53 6.21
N ALA A 127 3.83 0.05 7.33
CA ALA A 127 4.26 -1.22 7.92
C ALA A 127 3.95 -2.40 6.98
N ASN A 128 2.79 -2.42 6.37
CA ASN A 128 2.41 -3.43 5.38
C ASN A 128 3.30 -3.36 4.14
N PHE A 129 3.67 -2.17 3.69
CA PHE A 129 4.63 -2.03 2.60
C PHE A 129 6.01 -2.58 2.97
N ALA A 130 6.49 -2.35 4.19
CA ALA A 130 7.74 -2.91 4.68
C ALA A 130 7.72 -4.44 4.62
N LEU A 131 6.64 -5.07 5.06
CA LEU A 131 6.46 -6.52 4.99
C LEU A 131 6.43 -7.02 3.54
N PHE A 132 5.77 -6.31 2.66
CA PHE A 132 5.71 -6.61 1.23
C PHE A 132 7.10 -6.52 0.57
N ALA A 133 7.84 -5.45 0.84
CA ALA A 133 9.14 -5.19 0.24
C ALA A 133 10.24 -6.13 0.72
N THR A 134 10.14 -6.63 1.95
CA THR A 134 11.16 -7.51 2.57
C THR A 134 10.87 -8.99 2.40
N ARG A 135 9.75 -9.35 1.82
CA ARG A 135 9.38 -10.75 1.60
C ARG A 135 10.28 -11.40 0.56
N PRO A 136 10.86 -12.60 0.83
CA PRO A 136 11.70 -13.27 -0.15
C PRO A 136 10.90 -13.67 -1.39
N GLU A 137 11.49 -13.46 -2.58
CA GLU A 137 10.89 -13.93 -3.82
C GLU A 137 10.85 -15.47 -3.84
N ARG A 138 9.72 -16.04 -4.24
CA ARG A 138 9.59 -17.49 -4.45
C ARG A 138 10.32 -17.87 -5.74
N LYS A 139 11.61 -18.15 -5.66
CA LYS A 139 12.42 -18.59 -6.81
C LYS A 139 12.13 -20.05 -7.21
N ALA A 140 11.61 -20.86 -6.31
CA ALA A 140 11.44 -22.31 -6.52
C ALA A 140 10.47 -22.68 -7.65
N ALA A 141 9.47 -21.88 -7.94
CA ALA A 141 8.49 -22.18 -9.00
C ALA A 141 9.04 -21.99 -10.43
N ARG A 142 10.14 -21.27 -10.60
CA ARG A 142 10.77 -21.06 -11.92
C ARG A 142 11.61 -22.23 -12.39
N ILE A 143 12.20 -22.99 -11.46
CA ILE A 143 13.09 -24.09 -11.80
C ILE A 143 12.30 -25.29 -12.33
N MET A 144 11.10 -25.54 -11.80
CA MET A 144 10.29 -26.69 -12.25
C MET A 144 9.70 -26.53 -13.65
N LYS A 145 9.49 -25.32 -14.13
CA LYS A 145 8.99 -25.09 -15.50
C LYS A 145 10.02 -25.36 -16.60
N ASN A 146 11.28 -25.41 -16.27
CA ASN A 146 12.35 -25.66 -17.24
C ASN A 146 12.72 -27.14 -17.38
N PHE A 147 12.12 -28.01 -16.56
CA PHE A 147 12.33 -29.46 -16.62
C PHE A 147 11.19 -30.22 -17.28
N LEU A 148 10.15 -29.55 -17.65
CA LEU A 148 8.98 -30.09 -18.34
C LEU A 148 8.86 -29.54 -19.76
#